data_4473693f971b9b8e3862a096f2239be0
#
_entry.id   4473693f971b9b8e3862a096f2239be0
#
_cell.length_a   1.000
_cell.length_b   1.000
_cell.length_c   1.000
_cell.angle_alpha   90.00
_cell.angle_beta   90.00
_cell.angle_gamma   90.00
#
_symmetry.space_group_name_H-M   'P 1'
#
loop_
_entity.id
_entity.type
_entity.pdbx_description
1 polymer ?
#
loop_
_entity_poly.entity_id
_entity_poly.type
_entity_poly.pdbx_seq_one_letter_code
_entity_poly.pdbx_strand_id
1 'polypeptide(L)'
;MATYKDMEKNLVALDLGRGSLGISISRSGRFVSPLKNLRFKNGDFAYALTELKEVLSLEKVSKFILGLPLFPSGDECERTKVVYSFKGRLSKAFPFVPIVLQDERYSTLEASSLLHEKGERAKKQHKSIDAVASCVILERYLRSIGQAD
;
A
#
# COMPACT_ATOMS: atom_id res chain seq x y z
N MET A 1 -18.99 14.56 -8.52
CA MET A 1 -18.41 14.52 -7.17
C MET A 1 -19.14 13.48 -6.32
N ALA A 2 -18.40 12.58 -5.68
CA ALA A 2 -19.02 11.57 -4.82
C ALA A 2 -19.69 12.21 -3.60
N THR A 3 -20.92 11.80 -3.26
CA THR A 3 -21.55 12.22 -2.01
C THR A 3 -20.93 11.45 -0.84
N TYR A 4 -21.14 11.95 0.37
CA TYR A 4 -20.63 11.28 1.57
C TYR A 4 -21.07 9.81 1.65
N LYS A 5 -22.28 9.49 1.20
CA LYS A 5 -22.82 8.12 1.19
C LYS A 5 -22.12 7.23 0.18
N ASP A 6 -21.63 7.81 -0.91
CA ASP A 6 -21.01 7.06 -2.02
C ASP A 6 -19.49 6.98 -1.91
N MET A 7 -18.90 7.61 -0.89
CA MET A 7 -17.46 7.57 -0.69
C MET A 7 -16.98 6.20 -0.26
N GLU A 8 -15.87 5.77 -0.88
CA GLU A 8 -15.16 4.58 -0.42
C GLU A 8 -14.44 4.91 0.87
N LYS A 9 -14.55 4.04 1.85
CA LYS A 9 -13.97 4.20 3.19
C LYS A 9 -13.28 2.92 3.61
N ASN A 10 -12.49 3.01 4.68
CA ASN A 10 -11.79 1.85 5.25
C ASN A 10 -10.93 1.14 4.21
N LEU A 11 -10.14 1.93 3.50
CA LEU A 11 -9.25 1.46 2.44
C LEU A 11 -7.86 1.22 3.03
N VAL A 12 -7.24 0.11 2.63
CA VAL A 12 -5.89 -0.23 3.06
C VAL A 12 -5.01 -0.39 1.83
N ALA A 13 -3.91 0.34 1.78
CA ALA A 13 -2.93 0.20 0.72
C ALA A 13 -1.74 -0.61 1.19
N LEU A 14 -1.20 -1.41 0.29
CA LEU A 14 -0.09 -2.31 0.55
C LEU A 14 1.01 -2.09 -0.49
N ASP A 15 2.23 -1.91 0.00
CA ASP A 15 3.43 -1.81 -0.82
C ASP A 15 4.34 -2.99 -0.48
N LEU A 16 4.40 -3.98 -1.39
CA LEU A 16 5.14 -5.21 -1.18
C LEU A 16 6.59 -5.07 -1.64
N GLY A 17 7.52 -5.22 -0.70
CA GLY A 17 8.93 -5.38 -0.98
C GLY A 17 9.35 -6.85 -0.90
N ARG A 18 10.64 -7.12 -1.05
CA ARG A 18 11.16 -8.48 -0.98
C ARG A 18 11.04 -9.08 0.42
N GLY A 19 11.29 -8.28 1.44
CA GLY A 19 11.20 -8.67 2.83
C GLY A 19 10.47 -7.63 3.67
N SER A 20 9.54 -6.88 3.05
CA SER A 20 8.78 -5.86 3.76
C SER A 20 7.41 -5.68 3.13
N LEU A 21 6.48 -5.19 3.92
CA LEU A 21 5.14 -4.83 3.48
C LEU A 21 4.76 -3.52 4.16
N GLY A 22 4.75 -2.45 3.39
CA GLY A 22 4.29 -1.14 3.86
C GLY A 22 2.76 -1.11 3.86
N ILE A 23 2.18 -0.63 4.96
CA ILE A 23 0.73 -0.62 5.15
C ILE A 23 0.28 0.81 5.49
N SER A 24 -0.68 1.32 4.75
CA SER A 24 -1.34 2.58 5.05
C SER A 24 -2.85 2.39 5.03
N ILE A 25 -3.56 3.32 5.64
CA ILE A 25 -5.01 3.21 5.79
C ILE A 25 -5.67 4.57 5.60
N SER A 26 -6.87 4.53 5.04
CA SER A 26 -7.78 5.68 5.00
C SER A 26 -9.15 5.23 5.49
N ARG A 27 -9.43 5.53 6.73
CA ARG A 27 -10.73 5.20 7.34
C ARG A 27 -11.83 6.10 6.79
N SER A 28 -11.49 7.35 6.60
CA SER A 28 -12.45 8.36 6.12
C SER A 28 -12.68 8.31 4.60
N GLY A 29 -11.72 7.79 3.84
CA GLY A 29 -11.70 7.88 2.39
C GLY A 29 -11.11 9.17 1.87
N ARG A 30 -10.60 10.05 2.73
CA ARG A 30 -9.96 11.32 2.38
C ARG A 30 -8.55 11.44 2.91
N PHE A 31 -8.34 11.08 4.16
CA PHE A 31 -7.05 11.24 4.85
C PHE A 31 -6.36 9.89 4.95
N VAL A 32 -5.09 9.89 4.62
CA VAL A 32 -4.24 8.69 4.60
C VAL A 32 -3.27 8.75 5.75
N SER A 33 -3.14 7.65 6.48
CA SER A 33 -2.17 7.51 7.55
C SER A 33 -1.32 6.26 7.35
N PRO A 34 0.00 6.35 7.61
CA PRO A 34 0.81 5.13 7.65
C PRO A 34 0.39 4.30 8.85
N LEU A 35 0.29 3.00 8.68
CA LEU A 35 -0.13 2.10 9.74
C LEU A 35 1.04 1.29 10.28
N LYS A 36 1.78 0.61 9.41
CA LYS A 36 2.93 -0.17 9.79
C LYS A 36 3.78 -0.55 8.59
N ASN A 37 5.05 -0.84 8.84
CA ASN A 37 5.93 -1.48 7.87
C ASN A 37 6.35 -2.83 8.47
N LEU A 38 5.82 -3.91 7.92
CA LEU A 38 6.15 -5.26 8.36
C LEU A 38 7.48 -5.70 7.74
N ARG A 39 8.31 -6.36 8.55
CA ARG A 39 9.58 -6.94 8.10
C ARG A 39 9.50 -8.47 8.23
N PHE A 40 10.00 -9.17 7.23
CA PHE A 40 9.97 -10.64 7.19
C PHE A 40 11.11 -11.16 6.32
N LYS A 41 11.37 -12.47 6.39
CA LYS A 41 12.37 -13.11 5.53
C LYS A 41 11.94 -12.98 4.07
N ASN A 42 12.91 -12.72 3.20
CA ASN A 42 12.66 -12.59 1.77
C ASN A 42 11.78 -13.73 1.25
N GLY A 43 10.63 -13.37 0.70
CA GLY A 43 9.67 -14.30 0.13
C GLY A 43 8.74 -15.00 1.12
N ASP A 44 8.87 -14.75 2.41
CA ASP A 44 8.00 -15.39 3.42
C ASP A 44 6.64 -14.67 3.51
N PHE A 45 5.85 -14.84 2.48
CA PHE A 45 4.55 -14.17 2.37
C PHE A 45 3.51 -14.76 3.31
N ALA A 46 3.65 -16.01 3.70
CA ALA A 46 2.76 -16.63 4.68
C ALA A 46 2.85 -15.90 6.03
N TYR A 47 4.08 -15.63 6.47
CA TYR A 47 4.33 -14.86 7.69
C TYR A 47 3.79 -13.43 7.55
N ALA A 48 4.07 -12.79 6.40
CA ALA A 48 3.60 -11.43 6.14
C ALA A 48 2.08 -11.34 6.25
N LEU A 49 1.35 -12.30 5.71
CA LEU A 49 -0.12 -12.32 5.77
C LEU A 49 -0.65 -12.57 7.16
N THR A 50 0.01 -13.43 7.93
CA THR A 50 -0.34 -13.66 9.34
C THR A 50 -0.19 -12.36 10.14
N GLU A 51 0.91 -11.65 9.96
CA GLU A 51 1.14 -10.36 10.62
C GLU A 51 0.19 -9.28 10.13
N LEU A 52 -0.17 -9.28 8.84
CA LEU A 52 -1.13 -8.34 8.29
C LEU A 52 -2.51 -8.52 8.94
N LYS A 53 -2.94 -9.76 9.14
CA LYS A 53 -4.20 -10.05 9.84
C LYS A 53 -4.18 -9.48 11.25
N GLU A 54 -3.06 -9.60 11.95
CA GLU A 54 -2.91 -9.06 13.30
C GLU A 54 -2.99 -7.54 13.30
N VAL A 55 -2.27 -6.88 12.39
CA VAL A 55 -2.27 -5.42 12.25
C VAL A 55 -3.69 -4.90 11.97
N LEU A 56 -4.47 -5.62 11.19
CA LEU A 56 -5.80 -5.20 10.76
C LEU A 56 -6.93 -5.77 11.63
N SER A 57 -6.61 -6.45 12.73
CA SER A 57 -7.59 -7.18 13.55
C SER A 57 -8.73 -6.31 14.08
N LEU A 58 -8.46 -5.02 14.34
CA LEU A 58 -9.46 -4.07 14.84
C LEU A 58 -9.99 -3.12 13.77
N GLU A 59 -9.60 -3.33 12.51
CA GLU A 59 -10.01 -2.48 11.40
C GLU A 59 -11.07 -3.17 10.56
N LYS A 60 -12.00 -2.39 10.05
CA LYS A 60 -12.91 -2.85 9.00
C LYS A 60 -12.27 -2.52 7.67
N VAL A 61 -11.82 -3.52 6.93
CA VAL A 61 -11.20 -3.31 5.63
C VAL A 61 -12.24 -3.57 4.54
N SER A 62 -12.55 -2.55 3.76
CA SER A 62 -13.52 -2.67 2.67
C SER A 62 -12.86 -2.98 1.34
N LYS A 63 -11.59 -2.60 1.18
CA LYS A 63 -10.85 -2.80 -0.08
C LYS A 63 -9.35 -2.71 0.19
N PHE A 64 -8.57 -3.55 -0.50
CA PHE A 64 -7.12 -3.42 -0.56
C PHE A 64 -6.71 -2.73 -1.86
N ILE A 65 -5.80 -1.78 -1.76
CA ILE A 65 -5.14 -1.15 -2.89
C ILE A 65 -3.70 -1.65 -2.88
N LEU A 66 -3.39 -2.57 -3.79
CA LEU A 66 -2.08 -3.21 -3.85
C LEU A 66 -1.22 -2.53 -4.91
N GLY A 67 -0.08 -2.00 -4.50
CA GLY A 67 0.85 -1.35 -5.41
C GLY A 67 1.36 -2.33 -6.47
N LEU A 68 1.37 -1.90 -7.71
CA LEU A 68 1.83 -2.71 -8.84
C LEU A 68 3.11 -2.13 -9.40
N PRO A 69 4.26 -2.78 -9.17
CA PRO A 69 5.53 -2.29 -9.70
C PRO A 69 5.62 -2.57 -11.20
N LEU A 70 6.03 -1.54 -11.94
CA LEU A 70 6.20 -1.61 -13.39
C LEU A 70 7.50 -0.90 -13.75
N PHE A 71 8.06 -1.24 -14.91
CA PHE A 71 9.13 -0.44 -15.49
C PHE A 71 8.63 0.98 -15.79
N PRO A 72 9.52 1.97 -15.90
CA PRO A 72 9.11 3.34 -16.27
C PRO A 72 8.31 3.40 -17.56
N SER A 73 8.51 2.47 -18.49
CA SER A 73 7.75 2.35 -19.74
C SER A 73 6.29 1.92 -19.52
N GLY A 74 5.96 1.38 -18.34
CA GLY A 74 4.67 0.77 -18.08
C GLY A 74 4.64 -0.74 -18.29
N ASP A 75 5.74 -1.32 -18.76
CA ASP A 75 5.81 -2.77 -18.97
C ASP A 75 6.02 -3.50 -17.66
N GLU A 76 5.58 -4.78 -17.63
CA GLU A 76 5.75 -5.64 -16.46
C GLU A 76 7.22 -6.01 -16.26
N CYS A 77 7.63 -6.05 -14.99
CA CYS A 77 8.96 -6.48 -14.57
C CYS A 77 8.83 -7.74 -13.70
N GLU A 78 9.96 -8.27 -13.21
CA GLU A 78 9.89 -9.46 -12.34
C GLU A 78 9.09 -9.21 -11.08
N ARG A 79 9.20 -8.03 -10.50
CA ARG A 79 8.44 -7.64 -9.30
C ARG A 79 6.93 -7.64 -9.55
N THR A 80 6.49 -7.32 -10.76
CA THR A 80 5.08 -7.37 -11.13
C THR A 80 4.52 -8.77 -10.93
N LYS A 81 5.25 -9.79 -11.36
CA LYS A 81 4.85 -11.20 -11.21
C LYS A 81 4.75 -11.62 -9.75
N VAL A 82 5.68 -11.15 -8.92
CA VAL A 82 5.68 -11.41 -7.48
C VAL A 82 4.43 -10.83 -6.83
N VAL A 83 4.05 -9.62 -7.22
CA VAL A 83 2.84 -8.97 -6.70
C VAL A 83 1.59 -9.72 -7.12
N TYR A 84 1.50 -10.21 -8.34
CA TYR A 84 0.37 -11.03 -8.79
C TYR A 84 0.25 -12.30 -7.93
N SER A 85 1.36 -12.95 -7.63
CA SER A 85 1.39 -14.13 -6.75
C SER A 85 0.91 -13.79 -5.34
N PHE A 86 1.40 -12.67 -4.80
CA PHE A 86 0.98 -12.18 -3.49
C PHE A 86 -0.51 -11.85 -3.47
N LYS A 87 -1.02 -11.24 -4.53
CA LYS A 87 -2.44 -10.92 -4.67
C LYS A 87 -3.30 -12.17 -4.51
N GLY A 88 -2.89 -13.29 -5.13
CA GLY A 88 -3.61 -14.55 -5.00
C GLY A 88 -3.66 -15.05 -3.56
N ARG A 89 -2.56 -14.95 -2.83
CA ARG A 89 -2.49 -15.32 -1.41
C ARG A 89 -3.31 -14.38 -0.53
N LEU A 90 -3.25 -13.08 -0.83
CA LEU A 90 -4.02 -12.05 -0.12
C LEU A 90 -5.51 -12.30 -0.27
N SER A 91 -5.95 -12.63 -1.48
CA SER A 91 -7.35 -12.96 -1.77
C SER A 91 -7.85 -14.15 -0.95
N LYS A 92 -7.02 -15.16 -0.77
CA LYS A 92 -7.36 -16.32 0.06
C LYS A 92 -7.40 -15.98 1.54
N ALA A 93 -6.51 -15.11 1.99
CA ALA A 93 -6.45 -14.70 3.39
C ALA A 93 -7.62 -13.78 3.77
N PHE A 94 -8.11 -12.98 2.82
CA PHE A 94 -9.21 -12.04 3.01
C PHE A 94 -10.24 -12.23 1.90
N PRO A 95 -11.01 -13.34 1.90
CA PRO A 95 -11.83 -13.73 0.75
C PRO A 95 -12.98 -12.77 0.43
N PHE A 96 -13.37 -11.91 1.37
CA PHE A 96 -14.49 -10.98 1.16
C PHE A 96 -14.03 -9.55 0.86
N VAL A 97 -12.72 -9.32 0.76
CA VAL A 97 -12.16 -7.99 0.53
C VAL A 97 -11.65 -7.89 -0.90
N PRO A 98 -12.24 -7.03 -1.73
CA PRO A 98 -11.73 -6.83 -3.08
C PRO A 98 -10.35 -6.20 -3.09
N ILE A 99 -9.56 -6.54 -4.11
CA ILE A 99 -8.19 -6.05 -4.27
C ILE A 99 -8.11 -5.30 -5.60
N VAL A 100 -7.67 -4.05 -5.53
CA VAL A 100 -7.41 -3.22 -6.70
C VAL A 100 -5.90 -3.05 -6.83
N LEU A 101 -5.39 -3.17 -8.06
CA LEU A 101 -3.99 -2.91 -8.35
C LEU A 101 -3.82 -1.43 -8.72
N GLN A 102 -2.83 -0.79 -8.14
CA GLN A 102 -2.53 0.61 -8.40
C GLN A 102 -1.08 0.74 -8.86
N ASP A 103 -0.87 1.38 -10.01
CA ASP A 103 0.47 1.66 -10.53
C ASP A 103 1.28 2.41 -9.47
N GLU A 104 2.43 1.84 -9.08
CA GLU A 104 3.30 2.45 -8.07
C GLU A 104 4.61 2.99 -8.65
N ARG A 105 4.69 3.18 -9.98
CA ARG A 105 5.87 3.78 -10.59
C ARG A 105 6.18 5.11 -9.89
N TYR A 106 7.45 5.29 -9.51
CA TYR A 106 7.96 6.50 -8.85
C TYR A 106 7.43 6.76 -7.43
N SER A 107 6.62 5.86 -6.84
CA SER A 107 6.12 6.05 -5.48
C SER A 107 7.25 6.14 -4.45
N THR A 108 8.31 5.36 -4.61
CA THR A 108 9.49 5.42 -3.74
C THR A 108 10.20 6.76 -3.84
N LEU A 109 10.30 7.33 -5.05
CA LEU A 109 10.90 8.65 -5.25
C LEU A 109 10.05 9.74 -4.58
N GLU A 110 8.74 9.68 -4.71
CA GLU A 110 7.82 10.61 -4.03
C GLU A 110 7.97 10.49 -2.52
N ALA A 111 8.00 9.27 -1.99
CA ALA A 111 8.16 9.02 -0.56
C ALA A 111 9.48 9.57 -0.04
N SER A 112 10.58 9.34 -0.76
CA SER A 112 11.90 9.84 -0.40
C SER A 112 11.93 11.36 -0.39
N SER A 113 11.33 12.00 -1.39
CA SER A 113 11.23 13.45 -1.49
C SER A 113 10.46 14.04 -0.31
N LEU A 114 9.31 13.45 0.04
CA LEU A 114 8.51 13.89 1.19
C LEU A 114 9.26 13.80 2.50
N LEU A 115 9.97 12.71 2.73
CA LEU A 115 10.77 12.52 3.94
C LEU A 115 11.93 13.52 4.00
N HIS A 116 12.55 13.81 2.86
CA HIS A 116 13.63 14.79 2.78
C HIS A 116 13.12 16.18 3.11
N GLU A 117 11.97 16.57 2.59
CA GLU A 117 11.34 17.86 2.91
C GLU A 117 11.04 17.99 4.40
N LYS A 118 10.74 16.89 5.08
CA LYS A 118 10.50 16.86 6.52
C LYS A 118 11.79 16.83 7.35
N GLY A 119 12.96 16.82 6.71
CA GLY A 119 14.26 16.81 7.39
C GLY A 119 14.58 15.47 8.06
N GLU A 120 14.01 14.39 7.60
CA GLU A 120 14.30 13.06 8.13
C GLU A 120 15.74 12.67 7.85
N ARG A 121 16.39 12.02 8.83
CA ARG A 121 17.72 11.48 8.64
C ARG A 121 17.68 10.28 7.71
N ALA A 122 18.71 10.09 6.88
CA ALA A 122 18.77 9.01 5.91
C ALA A 122 18.44 7.62 6.50
N LYS A 123 18.90 7.34 7.73
CA LYS A 123 18.63 6.07 8.41
C LYS A 123 17.16 5.88 8.78
N LYS A 124 16.50 6.93 9.24
CA LYS A 124 15.06 6.94 9.51
C LYS A 124 14.27 6.89 8.21
N GLN A 125 14.73 7.64 7.20
CA GLN A 125 14.14 7.67 5.88
C GLN A 125 14.05 6.26 5.30
N HIS A 126 15.12 5.48 5.41
CA HIS A 126 15.15 4.11 4.88
C HIS A 126 14.13 3.19 5.58
N LYS A 127 13.92 3.36 6.89
CA LYS A 127 12.94 2.58 7.66
C LYS A 127 11.49 2.98 7.37
N SER A 128 11.27 4.25 7.07
CA SER A 128 9.93 4.83 6.89
C SER A 128 9.45 4.82 5.45
N ILE A 129 10.36 4.62 4.50
CA ILE A 129 10.09 4.83 3.07
C ILE A 129 8.97 3.90 2.56
N ASP A 130 8.93 2.64 3.01
CA ASP A 130 7.91 1.67 2.57
C ASP A 130 6.52 2.06 3.07
N ALA A 131 6.42 2.52 4.32
CA ALA A 131 5.16 2.99 4.87
C ALA A 131 4.68 4.26 4.15
N VAL A 132 5.60 5.19 3.87
CA VAL A 132 5.28 6.42 3.13
C VAL A 132 4.94 6.10 1.68
N ALA A 133 5.65 5.13 1.06
CA ALA A 133 5.32 4.70 -0.31
C ALA A 133 3.91 4.12 -0.38
N SER A 134 3.47 3.37 0.63
CA SER A 134 2.10 2.87 0.66
C SER A 134 1.08 4.01 0.80
N CYS A 135 1.43 5.08 1.51
CA CYS A 135 0.59 6.28 1.58
C CYS A 135 0.45 6.94 0.19
N VAL A 136 1.55 7.03 -0.56
CA VAL A 136 1.52 7.58 -1.92
C VAL A 136 0.60 6.76 -2.83
N ILE A 137 0.70 5.43 -2.74
CA ILE A 137 -0.17 4.53 -3.49
C ILE A 137 -1.64 4.82 -3.18
N LEU A 138 -1.98 4.93 -1.90
CA LEU A 138 -3.35 5.17 -1.48
C LEU A 138 -3.83 6.56 -1.90
N GLU A 139 -3.01 7.57 -1.78
CA GLU A 139 -3.35 8.92 -2.23
C GLU A 139 -3.59 8.98 -3.74
N ARG A 140 -2.79 8.28 -4.52
CA ARG A 140 -3.00 8.18 -5.98
C ARG A 140 -4.35 7.54 -6.29
N TYR A 141 -4.69 6.48 -5.57
CA TYR A 141 -5.98 5.82 -5.72
C TYR A 141 -7.13 6.78 -5.40
N LEU A 142 -7.05 7.46 -4.25
CA LEU A 142 -8.09 8.40 -3.83
C LEU A 142 -8.27 9.54 -4.85
N ARG A 143 -7.18 10.05 -5.41
CA ARG A 143 -7.26 11.06 -6.47
C ARG A 143 -7.97 10.51 -7.71
N SER A 144 -7.67 9.27 -8.07
CA SER A 144 -8.24 8.65 -9.27
C SER A 144 -9.76 8.46 -9.16
N ILE A 145 -10.28 8.33 -7.95
CA ILE A 145 -11.73 8.18 -7.70
C ILE A 145 -12.38 9.48 -7.23
N GLY A 146 -11.63 10.60 -7.25
CA GLY A 146 -12.17 11.92 -6.91
C GLY A 146 -12.38 12.19 -5.43
N GLN A 147 -11.74 11.44 -4.54
CA GLN A 147 -11.85 11.60 -3.08
C GLN A 147 -10.68 12.36 -2.47
N ALA A 148 -9.66 12.69 -3.25
CA ALA A 148 -8.54 13.52 -2.84
C ALA A 148 -8.12 14.41 -4.01
N ASP A 149 -7.48 15.54 -3.69
CA ASP A 149 -7.01 16.51 -4.69
C ASP A 149 -5.69 16.11 -5.34
#